data_e0d5e5a44d5e2b1cc8aa574c27cf57a9
#
_entry.id   e0d5e5a44d5e2b1cc8aa574c27cf57a9
#
_cell.length_a   1.000
_cell.length_b   1.000
_cell.length_c   1.000
_cell.angle_alpha   90.00
_cell.angle_beta   90.00
_cell.angle_gamma   90.00
#
_symmetry.space_group_name_H-M   'P 1'
#
loop_
_entity.id
_entity.type
_entity.pdbx_description
1 polymer ?
#
loop_
_entity_poly.entity_id
_entity_poly.type
_entity_poly.pdbx_seq_one_letter_code
_entity_poly.pdbx_strand_id
1 'polypeptide(L)'
;MATKFPSFNQGLAQDPTTRRIWYGIATAHDFESHDGMTEEQLYQKLFSTHFGHLAVIGLWVAGNLFHVAWQGNFEQWVLDPLHSRPIAHAIWDPHFGPGLTEALTQAGATSPVNIAYSGLYHWWYTIGMRTNEQLFQGAIFINILVCWLLFAGWLHLQPKYRPSLAWFKNAESQLNHHLSVLFGFSSIAWTGHLIHVAIPESRGQHVGWDNWLTVMPHPEGLTPFFSGNWGAYAQNPDSINAVFGTSEGAGTAIFTFLGGLHPQSESLWLTDIAHHHLAIGVVFITVSYTHLTLPTKRIV
;
A
#
# COMPACT_ATOMS: atom_id res chain seq x y z
N MET A 1 -27.63 -6.30 40.54
CA MET A 1 -26.67 -5.25 40.20
C MET A 1 -26.82 -4.90 38.74
N ALA A 2 -27.07 -3.64 38.41
CA ALA A 2 -27.07 -3.22 37.03
C ALA A 2 -25.61 -3.30 36.48
N THR A 3 -25.41 -4.00 35.38
CA THR A 3 -24.11 -4.08 34.72
C THR A 3 -23.89 -2.84 33.86
N LYS A 4 -22.63 -2.44 33.66
CA LYS A 4 -22.26 -1.29 32.84
C LYS A 4 -22.03 -1.66 31.37
N PHE A 5 -22.07 -2.94 31.03
CA PHE A 5 -21.85 -3.40 29.65
C PHE A 5 -23.20 -3.88 29.05
N PRO A 6 -23.52 -3.47 27.79
CA PRO A 6 -22.80 -2.46 27.00
C PRO A 6 -23.11 -1.05 27.53
N SER A 7 -22.09 -0.16 27.46
CA SER A 7 -22.24 1.23 27.92
C SER A 7 -23.10 2.09 26.99
N PHE A 8 -23.22 1.68 25.73
CA PHE A 8 -23.87 2.42 24.65
C PHE A 8 -25.34 2.06 24.41
N ASN A 9 -25.89 1.12 25.16
CA ASN A 9 -27.30 0.70 25.05
C ASN A 9 -27.83 0.27 26.39
N GLN A 10 -28.59 1.16 27.03
CA GLN A 10 -29.18 0.91 28.35
C GLN A 10 -30.21 -0.22 28.33
N GLY A 11 -30.95 -0.39 27.25
CA GLY A 11 -31.87 -1.50 27.07
C GLY A 11 -31.20 -2.87 27.16
N LEU A 12 -30.05 -3.01 26.50
CA LEU A 12 -29.22 -4.22 26.57
C LEU A 12 -28.55 -4.37 27.94
N ALA A 13 -28.07 -3.29 28.53
CA ALA A 13 -27.41 -3.32 29.84
C ALA A 13 -28.35 -3.81 30.97
N GLN A 14 -29.64 -3.67 30.79
CA GLN A 14 -30.65 -4.10 31.72
C GLN A 14 -31.19 -5.53 31.47
N ASP A 15 -30.77 -6.16 30.38
CA ASP A 15 -31.15 -7.55 30.08
C ASP A 15 -30.50 -8.50 31.09
N PRO A 16 -31.27 -9.26 31.85
CA PRO A 16 -30.72 -10.17 32.86
C PRO A 16 -30.12 -11.46 32.26
N THR A 17 -30.30 -11.68 30.97
CA THR A 17 -29.82 -12.89 30.27
C THR A 17 -28.43 -12.71 29.69
N THR A 18 -27.83 -13.80 29.24
CA THR A 18 -26.53 -13.79 28.52
C THR A 18 -26.63 -13.09 27.16
N ARG A 19 -27.84 -12.89 26.62
CA ARG A 19 -28.09 -12.11 25.41
C ARG A 19 -27.45 -10.72 25.49
N ARG A 20 -27.45 -10.09 26.65
CA ARG A 20 -26.79 -8.79 26.89
C ARG A 20 -25.34 -8.77 26.40
N ILE A 21 -24.58 -9.81 26.74
CA ILE A 21 -23.17 -9.91 26.36
C ILE A 21 -23.03 -10.10 24.85
N TRP A 22 -23.78 -11.04 24.30
CA TRP A 22 -23.71 -11.34 22.86
C TRP A 22 -24.11 -10.16 21.99
N TYR A 23 -25.22 -9.51 22.34
CA TYR A 23 -25.73 -8.35 21.62
C TYR A 23 -24.88 -7.11 21.86
N GLY A 24 -24.27 -6.97 23.03
CA GLY A 24 -23.32 -5.90 23.32
C GLY A 24 -22.07 -5.99 22.42
N ILE A 25 -21.60 -7.20 22.17
CA ILE A 25 -20.48 -7.43 21.24
C ILE A 25 -20.92 -7.17 19.79
N ALA A 26 -22.06 -7.72 19.39
CA ALA A 26 -22.54 -7.64 18.00
C ALA A 26 -22.88 -6.21 17.55
N THR A 27 -23.34 -5.35 18.47
CA THR A 27 -23.80 -3.99 18.14
C THR A 27 -22.79 -2.88 18.49
N ALA A 28 -21.59 -3.24 18.93
CA ALA A 28 -20.58 -2.27 19.37
C ALA A 28 -20.18 -1.28 18.27
N HIS A 29 -20.19 -1.66 17.01
CA HIS A 29 -19.82 -0.83 15.89
C HIS A 29 -21.00 -0.18 15.17
N ASP A 30 -22.22 -0.44 15.62
CA ASP A 30 -23.44 0.21 15.12
C ASP A 30 -23.67 1.55 15.84
N PHE A 31 -22.82 2.52 15.55
CA PHE A 31 -22.76 3.79 16.26
C PHE A 31 -24.06 4.60 16.17
N GLU A 32 -24.77 4.51 15.05
CA GLU A 32 -26.04 5.23 14.87
C GLU A 32 -27.09 4.81 15.90
N SER A 33 -27.07 3.55 16.32
CA SER A 33 -28.02 3.01 17.29
C SER A 33 -27.64 3.29 18.74
N HIS A 34 -26.47 3.83 19.00
CA HIS A 34 -26.00 4.06 20.37
C HIS A 34 -26.77 5.17 21.06
N ASP A 35 -27.09 4.97 22.33
CA ASP A 35 -27.83 5.93 23.13
C ASP A 35 -27.16 7.29 23.18
N GLY A 36 -27.92 8.35 22.91
CA GLY A 36 -27.44 9.72 23.00
C GLY A 36 -26.43 10.14 21.91
N MET A 37 -26.26 9.34 20.86
CA MET A 37 -25.37 9.67 19.75
C MET A 37 -25.96 10.80 18.92
N THR A 38 -25.28 11.97 18.89
CA THR A 38 -25.62 13.05 17.97
C THR A 38 -24.99 12.81 16.59
N GLU A 39 -25.51 13.47 15.57
CA GLU A 39 -24.92 13.36 14.20
C GLU A 39 -23.46 13.80 14.19
N GLU A 40 -23.11 14.89 14.85
CA GLU A 40 -21.72 15.35 14.95
C GLU A 40 -20.80 14.32 15.62
N GLN A 41 -21.26 13.74 16.74
CA GLN A 41 -20.50 12.68 17.44
C GLN A 41 -20.34 11.44 16.59
N LEU A 42 -21.36 11.08 15.80
CA LEU A 42 -21.30 9.94 14.88
C LEU A 42 -20.19 10.13 13.86
N TYR A 43 -20.14 11.28 13.18
CA TYR A 43 -19.09 11.57 12.20
C TYR A 43 -17.70 11.60 12.83
N GLN A 44 -17.56 12.22 14.01
CA GLN A 44 -16.28 12.26 14.73
C GLN A 44 -15.79 10.86 15.10
N LYS A 45 -16.69 10.00 15.56
CA LYS A 45 -16.35 8.63 15.94
C LYS A 45 -15.97 7.78 14.73
N LEU A 46 -16.70 7.92 13.62
CA LEU A 46 -16.36 7.26 12.35
C LEU A 46 -14.99 7.70 11.85
N PHE A 47 -14.69 8.99 11.89
CA PHE A 47 -13.40 9.53 11.47
C PHE A 47 -12.24 8.92 12.27
N SER A 48 -12.35 8.92 13.59
CA SER A 48 -11.33 8.34 14.46
C SER A 48 -11.19 6.82 14.30
N THR A 49 -12.29 6.11 14.14
CA THR A 49 -12.25 4.64 13.94
C THR A 49 -11.69 4.26 12.59
N HIS A 50 -11.84 5.11 11.57
CA HIS A 50 -11.16 4.93 10.29
C HIS A 50 -9.63 5.00 10.42
N PHE A 51 -9.09 5.93 11.22
CA PHE A 51 -7.66 5.94 11.55
C PHE A 51 -7.23 4.63 12.22
N GLY A 52 -8.03 4.12 13.16
CA GLY A 52 -7.77 2.85 13.81
C GLY A 52 -7.74 1.67 12.83
N HIS A 53 -8.69 1.62 11.90
CA HIS A 53 -8.74 0.58 10.87
C HIS A 53 -7.54 0.64 9.93
N LEU A 54 -7.16 1.85 9.48
CA LEU A 54 -5.95 2.04 8.68
C LEU A 54 -4.69 1.62 9.43
N ALA A 55 -4.63 1.88 10.74
CA ALA A 55 -3.53 1.42 11.58
C ALA A 55 -3.44 -0.11 11.63
N VAL A 56 -4.56 -0.81 11.76
CA VAL A 56 -4.60 -2.29 11.73
C VAL A 56 -4.12 -2.82 10.38
N ILE A 57 -4.57 -2.22 9.27
CA ILE A 57 -4.07 -2.57 7.93
C ILE A 57 -2.55 -2.36 7.85
N GLY A 58 -2.05 -1.24 8.37
CA GLY A 58 -0.62 -0.96 8.41
C GLY A 58 0.17 -1.97 9.23
N LEU A 59 -0.35 -2.40 10.38
CA LEU A 59 0.27 -3.46 11.18
C LEU A 59 0.33 -4.79 10.43
N TRP A 60 -0.72 -5.13 9.70
CA TRP A 60 -0.73 -6.33 8.86
C TRP A 60 0.33 -6.24 7.76
N VAL A 61 0.42 -5.12 7.05
CA VAL A 61 1.44 -4.91 6.01
C VAL A 61 2.85 -4.99 6.60
N ALA A 62 3.09 -4.31 7.72
CA ALA A 62 4.38 -4.34 8.41
C ALA A 62 4.74 -5.75 8.91
N GLY A 63 3.76 -6.50 9.39
CA GLY A 63 3.93 -7.88 9.81
C GLY A 63 4.37 -8.80 8.66
N ASN A 64 3.76 -8.64 7.48
CA ASN A 64 4.19 -9.38 6.29
C ASN A 64 5.65 -9.06 5.92
N LEU A 65 6.00 -7.78 5.85
CA LEU A 65 7.37 -7.35 5.57
C LEU A 65 8.37 -7.90 6.60
N PHE A 66 8.03 -7.82 7.87
CA PHE A 66 8.88 -8.28 8.96
C PHE A 66 9.10 -9.80 8.93
N HIS A 67 8.01 -10.58 8.78
CA HIS A 67 8.12 -12.04 8.77
C HIS A 67 8.86 -12.58 7.55
N VAL A 68 8.67 -11.98 6.37
CA VAL A 68 9.44 -12.36 5.19
C VAL A 68 10.91 -11.98 5.35
N ALA A 69 11.22 -10.79 5.88
CA ALA A 69 12.60 -10.38 6.14
C ALA A 69 13.32 -11.31 7.14
N TRP A 70 12.58 -11.75 8.17
CA TRP A 70 13.14 -12.57 9.25
C TRP A 70 13.16 -14.05 8.93
N GLN A 71 12.06 -14.60 8.42
CA GLN A 71 11.80 -16.04 8.31
C GLN A 71 11.66 -16.52 6.87
N GLY A 72 11.64 -15.59 5.91
CA GLY A 72 11.54 -15.89 4.50
C GLY A 72 12.89 -16.21 3.85
N ASN A 73 12.84 -16.40 2.53
CA ASN A 73 14.00 -16.65 1.68
C ASN A 73 14.09 -15.66 0.53
N PHE A 74 13.75 -14.38 0.78
CA PHE A 74 13.60 -13.37 -0.26
C PHE A 74 14.88 -13.18 -1.10
N GLU A 75 16.05 -13.07 -0.46
CA GLU A 75 17.32 -12.88 -1.18
C GLU A 75 17.69 -14.10 -2.04
N GLN A 76 17.44 -15.30 -1.56
CA GLN A 76 17.67 -16.53 -2.33
C GLN A 76 16.68 -16.63 -3.50
N TRP A 77 15.42 -16.29 -3.24
CA TRP A 77 14.38 -16.29 -4.26
C TRP A 77 14.67 -15.28 -5.38
N VAL A 78 15.19 -14.10 -5.05
CA VAL A 78 15.57 -13.06 -6.02
C VAL A 78 16.63 -13.56 -7.02
N LEU A 79 17.53 -14.46 -6.58
CA LEU A 79 18.56 -15.04 -7.44
C LEU A 79 18.01 -16.06 -8.45
N ASP A 80 16.89 -16.69 -8.13
CA ASP A 80 16.25 -17.67 -9.02
C ASP A 80 14.73 -17.71 -8.81
N PRO A 81 14.00 -16.67 -9.28
CA PRO A 81 12.56 -16.56 -9.05
C PRO A 81 11.73 -17.65 -9.73
N LEU A 82 12.28 -18.26 -10.79
CA LEU A 82 11.56 -19.29 -11.58
C LEU A 82 11.58 -20.65 -10.91
N HIS A 83 12.58 -20.97 -10.10
CA HIS A 83 12.78 -22.31 -9.52
C HIS A 83 12.70 -22.34 -8.00
N SER A 84 12.81 -21.19 -7.33
CA SER A 84 12.69 -21.09 -5.88
C SER A 84 11.24 -20.91 -5.45
N ARG A 85 10.85 -21.55 -4.35
CA ARG A 85 9.53 -21.39 -3.75
C ARG A 85 9.59 -20.33 -2.66
N PRO A 86 8.73 -19.28 -2.69
CA PRO A 86 8.75 -18.23 -1.68
C PRO A 86 8.24 -18.74 -0.33
N ILE A 87 8.87 -18.34 0.75
CA ILE A 87 8.51 -18.69 2.12
C ILE A 87 7.74 -17.54 2.77
N ALA A 88 6.58 -17.85 3.37
CA ALA A 88 5.76 -16.87 4.08
C ALA A 88 6.30 -16.60 5.50
N HIS A 89 6.35 -17.61 6.33
CA HIS A 89 6.85 -17.52 7.70
C HIS A 89 7.24 -18.89 8.23
N ALA A 90 7.96 -18.91 9.37
CA ALA A 90 8.29 -20.15 10.07
C ALA A 90 7.07 -20.74 10.78
N ILE A 91 7.12 -22.03 10.99
CA ILE A 91 6.16 -22.77 11.80
C ILE A 91 6.82 -23.11 13.14
N TRP A 92 6.14 -22.77 14.22
CA TRP A 92 6.57 -23.16 15.56
C TRP A 92 5.39 -23.81 16.28
N ASP A 93 5.28 -25.12 16.09
CA ASP A 93 4.25 -25.94 16.72
C ASP A 93 4.92 -27.09 17.46
N PRO A 94 4.89 -27.10 18.82
CA PRO A 94 5.53 -28.15 19.61
C PRO A 94 4.86 -29.53 19.51
N HIS A 95 3.67 -29.60 18.88
CA HIS A 95 2.96 -30.87 18.66
C HIS A 95 3.49 -31.64 17.45
N PHE A 96 4.33 -31.02 16.62
CA PHE A 96 4.89 -31.68 15.45
C PHE A 96 5.86 -32.77 15.85
N GLY A 97 5.64 -33.97 15.30
CA GLY A 97 6.61 -35.08 15.39
C GLY A 97 7.74 -34.91 14.35
N PRO A 98 8.75 -35.79 14.40
CA PRO A 98 9.89 -35.70 13.49
C PRO A 98 9.50 -35.85 12.01
N GLY A 99 8.52 -36.69 11.69
CA GLY A 99 8.08 -36.88 10.29
C GLY A 99 7.46 -35.65 9.68
N LEU A 100 6.56 -34.94 10.42
CA LEU A 100 5.92 -33.72 9.94
C LEU A 100 6.91 -32.55 9.90
N THR A 101 7.79 -32.46 10.89
CA THR A 101 8.87 -31.46 10.93
C THR A 101 9.77 -31.58 9.70
N GLU A 102 10.17 -32.79 9.34
CA GLU A 102 11.00 -33.03 8.17
C GLU A 102 10.24 -32.71 6.88
N ALA A 103 8.98 -33.12 6.77
CA ALA A 103 8.15 -32.89 5.58
C ALA A 103 7.92 -31.39 5.30
N LEU A 104 7.80 -30.56 6.34
CA LEU A 104 7.56 -29.13 6.21
C LEU A 104 8.84 -28.28 6.26
N THR A 105 10.01 -28.89 6.44
CA THR A 105 11.31 -28.26 6.24
C THR A 105 11.62 -28.29 4.76
N GLN A 106 11.19 -27.26 4.05
CA GLN A 106 11.12 -27.19 2.60
C GLN A 106 11.64 -25.84 2.08
N ALA A 107 11.74 -25.69 0.77
CA ALA A 107 12.16 -24.45 0.10
C ALA A 107 13.54 -23.93 0.55
N GLY A 108 14.47 -24.86 0.87
CA GLY A 108 15.81 -24.51 1.34
C GLY A 108 15.90 -24.03 2.78
N ALA A 109 14.80 -24.05 3.53
CA ALA A 109 14.79 -23.68 4.94
C ALA A 109 15.46 -24.75 5.83
N THR A 110 15.89 -24.35 7.03
CA THR A 110 16.50 -25.23 8.03
C THR A 110 15.51 -25.69 9.10
N SER A 111 14.27 -25.20 9.05
CA SER A 111 13.19 -25.53 9.97
C SER A 111 11.85 -25.54 9.22
N PRO A 112 10.76 -26.06 9.83
CA PRO A 112 9.45 -26.05 9.19
C PRO A 112 8.99 -24.64 8.82
N VAL A 113 8.51 -24.47 7.59
CA VAL A 113 8.03 -23.19 7.05
C VAL A 113 6.76 -23.37 6.26
N ASN A 114 5.97 -22.29 6.14
CA ASN A 114 4.87 -22.17 5.22
C ASN A 114 5.32 -21.52 3.92
N ILE A 115 4.89 -22.07 2.79
CA ILE A 115 5.10 -21.50 1.47
C ILE A 115 4.18 -20.31 1.29
N ALA A 116 4.69 -19.22 0.70
CA ALA A 116 3.91 -18.04 0.36
C ALA A 116 3.18 -18.22 -0.97
N TYR A 117 1.91 -17.83 -0.99
CA TYR A 117 1.06 -17.80 -2.18
C TYR A 117 0.38 -16.44 -2.37
N SER A 118 0.84 -15.42 -1.65
CA SER A 118 0.26 -14.08 -1.66
C SER A 118 0.72 -13.20 -2.82
N GLY A 119 1.78 -13.59 -3.53
CA GLY A 119 2.41 -12.81 -4.58
C GLY A 119 3.30 -11.67 -4.07
N LEU A 120 3.55 -11.56 -2.76
CA LEU A 120 4.34 -10.48 -2.17
C LEU A 120 5.77 -10.48 -2.67
N TYR A 121 6.43 -11.64 -2.81
CA TYR A 121 7.79 -11.72 -3.33
C TYR A 121 7.89 -11.15 -4.73
N HIS A 122 6.99 -11.55 -5.62
CA HIS A 122 6.93 -11.06 -7.00
C HIS A 122 6.66 -9.57 -7.05
N TRP A 123 5.74 -9.09 -6.25
CA TRP A 123 5.41 -7.68 -6.17
C TRP A 123 6.56 -6.84 -5.64
N TRP A 124 7.16 -7.22 -4.52
CA TRP A 124 8.27 -6.47 -3.93
C TRP A 124 9.50 -6.46 -4.84
N TYR A 125 9.77 -7.59 -5.48
CA TYR A 125 10.83 -7.69 -6.49
C TYR A 125 10.59 -6.73 -7.67
N THR A 126 9.36 -6.68 -8.15
CA THR A 126 8.96 -5.82 -9.28
C THR A 126 9.13 -4.34 -8.96
N ILE A 127 8.83 -3.90 -7.73
CA ILE A 127 8.96 -2.50 -7.33
C ILE A 127 10.37 -2.09 -6.89
N GLY A 128 11.32 -3.03 -6.91
CA GLY A 128 12.73 -2.71 -6.72
C GLY A 128 13.37 -3.25 -5.45
N MET A 129 12.64 -3.97 -4.60
CA MET A 129 13.22 -4.55 -3.38
C MET A 129 14.09 -5.76 -3.70
N ARG A 130 15.25 -5.89 -3.05
CA ARG A 130 16.26 -6.92 -3.35
C ARG A 130 16.81 -7.63 -2.12
N THR A 131 16.76 -7.02 -0.95
CA THR A 131 17.40 -7.53 0.27
C THR A 131 16.43 -7.61 1.44
N ASN A 132 16.74 -8.50 2.40
CA ASN A 132 16.00 -8.60 3.66
C ASN A 132 16.07 -7.30 4.47
N GLU A 133 17.18 -6.58 4.38
CA GLU A 133 17.34 -5.28 5.03
C GLU A 133 16.32 -4.27 4.50
N GLN A 134 16.09 -4.22 3.18
CA GLN A 134 15.08 -3.35 2.57
C GLN A 134 13.66 -3.71 3.03
N LEU A 135 13.35 -5.01 3.14
CA LEU A 135 12.07 -5.47 3.68
C LEU A 135 11.90 -5.04 5.14
N PHE A 136 12.94 -5.19 5.95
CA PHE A 136 12.92 -4.76 7.35
C PHE A 136 12.75 -3.25 7.48
N GLN A 137 13.46 -2.46 6.67
CA GLN A 137 13.28 -1.00 6.62
C GLN A 137 11.85 -0.63 6.25
N GLY A 138 11.26 -1.33 5.28
CA GLY A 138 9.85 -1.17 4.91
C GLY A 138 8.92 -1.45 6.08
N ALA A 139 9.17 -2.49 6.86
CA ALA A 139 8.40 -2.82 8.06
C ALA A 139 8.48 -1.69 9.10
N ILE A 140 9.68 -1.13 9.32
CA ILE A 140 9.89 -0.01 10.25
C ILE A 140 9.14 1.24 9.77
N PHE A 141 9.24 1.61 8.49
CA PHE A 141 8.54 2.77 7.96
C PHE A 141 7.02 2.64 8.05
N ILE A 142 6.48 1.47 7.76
CA ILE A 142 5.04 1.23 7.90
C ILE A 142 4.62 1.28 9.38
N ASN A 143 5.41 0.76 10.31
CA ASN A 143 5.13 0.88 11.75
C ASN A 143 5.17 2.33 12.24
N ILE A 144 6.05 3.16 11.72
CA ILE A 144 6.05 4.60 12.01
C ILE A 144 4.76 5.24 11.51
N LEU A 145 4.33 4.90 10.30
CA LEU A 145 3.04 5.34 9.77
C LEU A 145 1.88 4.90 10.67
N VAL A 146 1.90 3.67 11.17
CA VAL A 146 0.89 3.16 12.11
C VAL A 146 0.84 4.00 13.39
N CYS A 147 2.00 4.36 13.95
CA CYS A 147 2.05 5.26 15.11
C CYS A 147 1.40 6.62 14.80
N TRP A 148 1.66 7.19 13.63
CA TRP A 148 1.01 8.42 13.19
C TRP A 148 -0.51 8.27 13.05
N LEU A 149 -0.97 7.15 12.49
CA LEU A 149 -2.40 6.88 12.33
C LEU A 149 -3.10 6.71 13.69
N LEU A 150 -2.51 5.98 14.62
CA LEU A 150 -3.03 5.82 15.97
C LEU A 150 -3.08 7.17 16.71
N PHE A 151 -2.02 7.95 16.59
CA PHE A 151 -1.96 9.29 17.16
C PHE A 151 -3.03 10.22 16.57
N ALA A 152 -3.22 10.19 15.24
CA ALA A 152 -4.23 10.99 14.57
C ALA A 152 -5.65 10.62 15.05
N GLY A 153 -5.94 9.33 15.20
CA GLY A 153 -7.22 8.87 15.74
C GLY A 153 -7.48 9.36 17.16
N TRP A 154 -6.46 9.32 18.01
CA TRP A 154 -6.55 9.88 19.36
C TRP A 154 -6.70 11.40 19.35
N LEU A 155 -5.88 12.09 18.55
CA LEU A 155 -5.87 13.55 18.47
C LEU A 155 -7.23 14.11 18.04
N HIS A 156 -7.84 13.51 17.03
CA HIS A 156 -9.10 13.99 16.48
C HIS A 156 -10.33 13.64 17.34
N LEU A 157 -10.12 13.06 18.50
CA LEU A 157 -11.11 12.94 19.58
C LEU A 157 -10.87 13.92 20.73
N GLN A 158 -9.76 14.68 20.71
CA GLN A 158 -9.51 15.73 21.70
C GLN A 158 -10.39 16.95 21.40
N PRO A 159 -10.94 17.63 22.43
CA PRO A 159 -11.95 18.68 22.21
C PRO A 159 -11.55 19.77 21.21
N LYS A 160 -10.29 20.22 21.24
CA LYS A 160 -9.78 21.26 20.33
C LYS A 160 -9.57 20.77 18.90
N TYR A 161 -9.47 19.46 18.69
CA TYR A 161 -9.10 18.86 17.41
C TYR A 161 -10.18 17.98 16.81
N ARG A 162 -11.38 18.02 17.39
CA ARG A 162 -12.57 17.38 16.82
C ARG A 162 -13.09 18.24 15.67
N PRO A 163 -13.16 17.71 14.45
CA PRO A 163 -13.75 18.46 13.34
C PRO A 163 -15.25 18.68 13.58
N SER A 164 -15.77 19.81 13.09
CA SER A 164 -17.21 20.13 13.17
C SER A 164 -18.01 19.29 12.17
N LEU A 165 -19.33 19.20 12.40
CA LEU A 165 -20.22 18.55 11.45
C LEU A 165 -20.16 19.22 10.07
N ALA A 166 -20.05 20.53 10.01
CA ALA A 166 -19.93 21.29 8.76
C ALA A 166 -18.67 20.91 7.98
N TRP A 167 -17.57 20.65 8.67
CA TRP A 167 -16.35 20.16 8.02
C TRP A 167 -16.57 18.79 7.36
N PHE A 168 -17.23 17.86 8.02
CA PHE A 168 -17.53 16.55 7.44
C PHE A 168 -18.49 16.63 6.26
N LYS A 169 -19.41 17.58 6.27
CA LYS A 169 -20.40 17.77 5.22
C LYS A 169 -19.93 18.61 4.03
N ASN A 170 -18.71 19.11 4.08
CA ASN A 170 -18.10 19.82 2.94
C ASN A 170 -17.63 18.82 1.90
N ALA A 171 -18.57 18.30 1.11
CA ALA A 171 -18.31 17.25 0.13
C ALA A 171 -17.42 17.71 -1.02
N GLU A 172 -17.53 18.98 -1.44
CA GLU A 172 -16.72 19.55 -2.52
C GLU A 172 -15.23 19.53 -2.13
N SER A 173 -14.90 20.00 -0.93
CA SER A 173 -13.51 19.98 -0.44
C SER A 173 -12.98 18.56 -0.27
N GLN A 174 -13.77 17.65 0.26
CA GLN A 174 -13.40 16.25 0.42
C GLN A 174 -13.10 15.59 -0.92
N LEU A 175 -13.98 15.74 -1.89
CA LEU A 175 -13.79 15.21 -3.25
C LEU A 175 -12.58 15.84 -3.92
N ASN A 176 -12.42 17.17 -3.81
CA ASN A 176 -11.28 17.87 -4.37
C ASN A 176 -9.95 17.27 -3.85
N HIS A 177 -9.79 17.14 -2.55
CA HIS A 177 -8.54 16.66 -1.96
C HIS A 177 -8.32 15.16 -2.20
N HIS A 178 -9.36 14.34 -2.14
CA HIS A 178 -9.23 12.92 -2.37
C HIS A 178 -8.97 12.57 -3.83
N LEU A 179 -9.50 13.33 -4.78
CA LEU A 179 -9.21 13.12 -6.20
C LEU A 179 -7.86 13.73 -6.61
N SER A 180 -7.56 14.96 -6.18
CA SER A 180 -6.33 15.64 -6.60
C SER A 180 -5.09 15.18 -5.83
N VAL A 181 -5.17 15.06 -4.50
CA VAL A 181 -4.03 14.73 -3.66
C VAL A 181 -3.90 13.22 -3.45
N LEU A 182 -4.97 12.57 -2.95
CA LEU A 182 -4.90 11.14 -2.64
C LEU A 182 -4.71 10.28 -3.88
N PHE A 183 -5.46 10.53 -4.96
CA PHE A 183 -5.32 9.77 -6.20
C PHE A 183 -4.33 10.43 -7.17
N GLY A 184 -4.50 11.71 -7.46
CA GLY A 184 -3.70 12.38 -8.50
C GLY A 184 -2.24 12.53 -8.12
N PHE A 185 -1.95 13.24 -7.04
CA PHE A 185 -0.58 13.48 -6.60
C PHE A 185 0.14 12.19 -6.20
N SER A 186 -0.53 11.29 -5.49
CA SER A 186 0.07 10.01 -5.08
C SER A 186 0.40 9.12 -6.27
N SER A 187 -0.41 9.14 -7.33
CA SER A 187 -0.13 8.40 -8.56
C SER A 187 1.11 8.95 -9.27
N ILE A 188 1.28 10.28 -9.31
CA ILE A 188 2.49 10.91 -9.85
C ILE A 188 3.71 10.59 -8.97
N ALA A 189 3.56 10.62 -7.65
CA ALA A 189 4.62 10.24 -6.73
C ALA A 189 5.06 8.78 -6.93
N TRP A 190 4.09 7.88 -7.14
CA TRP A 190 4.39 6.49 -7.47
C TRP A 190 5.12 6.36 -8.81
N THR A 191 4.75 7.15 -9.82
CA THR A 191 5.49 7.24 -11.08
C THR A 191 6.95 7.61 -10.85
N GLY A 192 7.21 8.57 -9.96
CA GLY A 192 8.57 8.93 -9.55
C GLY A 192 9.35 7.75 -9.01
N HIS A 193 8.75 6.96 -8.11
CA HIS A 193 9.37 5.72 -7.64
C HIS A 193 9.65 4.73 -8.78
N LEU A 194 8.69 4.54 -9.67
CA LEU A 194 8.86 3.59 -10.78
C LEU A 194 10.02 3.97 -11.68
N ILE A 195 10.14 5.24 -12.10
CA ILE A 195 11.21 5.65 -13.00
C ILE A 195 12.56 5.79 -12.31
N HIS A 196 12.61 6.14 -11.01
CA HIS A 196 13.86 6.31 -10.29
C HIS A 196 14.41 5.03 -9.69
N VAL A 197 13.56 4.09 -9.29
CA VAL A 197 13.96 2.88 -8.55
C VAL A 197 13.55 1.59 -9.27
N ALA A 198 12.26 1.38 -9.52
CA ALA A 198 11.77 0.08 -9.99
C ALA A 198 12.28 -0.28 -11.40
N ILE A 199 12.23 0.63 -12.35
CA ILE A 199 12.71 0.41 -13.71
C ILE A 199 14.22 0.22 -13.72
N PRO A 200 15.06 1.06 -13.09
CA PRO A 200 16.49 0.81 -12.98
C PRO A 200 16.82 -0.56 -12.36
N GLU A 201 16.18 -0.92 -11.25
CA GLU A 201 16.40 -2.23 -10.62
C GLU A 201 16.00 -3.39 -11.54
N SER A 202 14.95 -3.25 -12.32
CA SER A 202 14.55 -4.25 -13.33
C SER A 202 15.59 -4.44 -14.43
N ARG A 203 16.47 -3.47 -14.62
CA ARG A 203 17.57 -3.45 -15.60
C ARG A 203 18.94 -3.75 -14.99
N GLY A 204 18.99 -4.21 -13.74
CA GLY A 204 20.23 -4.53 -13.05
C GLY A 204 20.99 -3.34 -12.47
N GLN A 205 20.42 -2.13 -12.52
CA GLN A 205 20.97 -0.93 -11.90
C GLN A 205 20.41 -0.76 -10.49
N HIS A 206 21.25 -0.91 -9.47
CA HIS A 206 20.85 -0.63 -8.10
C HIS A 206 20.60 0.86 -7.87
N VAL A 207 19.45 1.20 -7.31
CA VAL A 207 19.13 2.54 -6.83
C VAL A 207 18.54 2.44 -5.43
N GLY A 208 19.17 3.11 -4.49
CA GLY A 208 18.77 3.17 -3.09
C GLY A 208 19.00 4.55 -2.49
N TRP A 209 18.85 4.64 -1.18
CA TRP A 209 19.01 5.89 -0.45
C TRP A 209 20.41 6.49 -0.56
N ASP A 210 21.41 5.68 -0.85
CA ASP A 210 22.81 6.06 -0.97
C ASP A 210 23.17 6.67 -2.33
N ASN A 211 22.40 6.43 -3.40
CA ASN A 211 22.79 6.85 -4.75
C ASN A 211 21.66 7.44 -5.62
N TRP A 212 20.42 7.53 -5.11
CA TRP A 212 19.29 7.96 -5.96
C TRP A 212 19.45 9.40 -6.51
N LEU A 213 20.20 10.25 -5.82
CA LEU A 213 20.45 11.63 -6.28
C LEU A 213 21.44 11.70 -7.44
N THR A 214 22.22 10.66 -7.68
CA THR A 214 23.27 10.60 -8.69
C THR A 214 22.94 9.72 -9.89
N VAL A 215 21.90 8.90 -9.79
CA VAL A 215 21.43 8.03 -10.87
C VAL A 215 20.30 8.71 -11.62
N MET A 216 20.54 9.05 -12.89
CA MET A 216 19.53 9.67 -13.74
C MET A 216 18.56 8.60 -14.28
N PRO A 217 17.23 8.81 -14.18
CA PRO A 217 16.26 7.86 -14.72
C PRO A 217 16.29 7.74 -16.24
N HIS A 218 16.68 8.81 -16.93
CA HIS A 218 16.77 8.86 -18.38
C HIS A 218 18.06 9.57 -18.82
N PRO A 219 18.74 9.10 -19.86
CA PRO A 219 20.04 9.67 -20.29
C PRO A 219 20.00 11.15 -20.61
N GLU A 220 18.87 11.64 -21.13
CA GLU A 220 18.71 13.05 -21.50
C GLU A 220 18.12 13.91 -20.35
N GLY A 221 17.91 13.32 -19.20
CA GLY A 221 17.36 14.02 -18.01
C GLY A 221 16.01 14.67 -18.30
N LEU A 222 15.85 15.91 -17.86
CA LEU A 222 14.60 16.68 -18.02
C LEU A 222 14.53 17.50 -19.30
N THR A 223 15.55 17.48 -20.13
CA THR A 223 15.57 18.23 -21.39
C THR A 223 14.40 17.90 -22.32
N PRO A 224 14.05 16.62 -22.55
CA PRO A 224 12.88 16.29 -23.37
C PRO A 224 11.57 16.80 -22.79
N PHE A 225 11.44 16.81 -21.46
CA PHE A 225 10.24 17.29 -20.80
C PHE A 225 10.01 18.79 -21.03
N PHE A 226 11.04 19.61 -20.77
CA PHE A 226 10.92 21.07 -20.89
C PHE A 226 10.95 21.56 -22.35
N SER A 227 11.50 20.78 -23.27
CA SER A 227 11.48 21.10 -24.70
C SER A 227 10.22 20.61 -25.45
N GLY A 228 9.33 19.90 -24.77
CA GLY A 228 8.14 19.30 -25.39
C GLY A 228 8.42 18.06 -26.24
N ASN A 229 9.63 17.54 -26.22
CA ASN A 229 10.03 16.34 -26.94
C ASN A 229 9.78 15.08 -26.09
N TRP A 230 8.57 14.87 -25.67
CA TRP A 230 8.21 13.77 -24.75
C TRP A 230 8.39 12.38 -25.35
N GLY A 231 8.32 12.28 -26.69
CA GLY A 231 8.56 11.03 -27.39
C GLY A 231 9.95 10.44 -27.16
N ALA A 232 10.93 11.27 -26.77
CA ALA A 232 12.26 10.82 -26.42
C ALA A 232 12.26 9.85 -25.21
N TYR A 233 11.30 9.99 -24.30
CA TYR A 233 11.17 9.10 -23.14
C TYR A 233 10.65 7.71 -23.48
N ALA A 234 10.08 7.52 -24.67
CA ALA A 234 9.59 6.23 -25.15
C ALA A 234 10.59 5.51 -26.09
N GLN A 235 11.67 6.17 -26.45
CA GLN A 235 12.68 5.59 -27.35
C GLN A 235 13.49 4.51 -26.65
N ASN A 236 13.88 3.47 -27.42
CA ASN A 236 14.69 2.36 -26.94
C ASN A 236 14.07 1.64 -25.74
N PRO A 237 12.88 1.05 -25.88
CA PRO A 237 12.27 0.23 -24.82
C PRO A 237 13.08 -1.05 -24.57
N ASP A 238 12.81 -1.72 -23.46
CA ASP A 238 13.40 -3.02 -23.18
C ASP A 238 13.08 -4.01 -24.31
N SER A 239 14.06 -4.87 -24.62
CA SER A 239 13.85 -5.96 -25.57
C SER A 239 12.79 -6.92 -25.06
N ILE A 240 12.03 -7.55 -25.97
CA ILE A 240 11.12 -8.63 -25.64
C ILE A 240 11.83 -9.84 -24.99
N ASN A 241 13.13 -9.97 -25.20
CA ASN A 241 13.98 -11.00 -24.61
C ASN A 241 14.73 -10.50 -23.36
N ALA A 242 14.38 -9.34 -22.82
CA ALA A 242 15.01 -8.81 -21.63
C ALA A 242 14.84 -9.79 -20.45
N VAL A 243 15.91 -9.95 -19.68
CA VAL A 243 15.90 -10.74 -18.45
C VAL A 243 15.73 -9.81 -17.27
N PHE A 244 14.59 -9.94 -16.60
CA PHE A 244 14.21 -9.05 -15.49
C PHE A 244 15.25 -9.09 -14.36
N GLY A 245 15.62 -7.92 -13.87
CA GLY A 245 16.64 -7.78 -12.82
C GLY A 245 18.07 -7.77 -13.32
N THR A 246 18.30 -7.85 -14.65
CA THR A 246 19.62 -7.83 -15.28
C THR A 246 19.69 -6.76 -16.35
N SER A 247 20.91 -6.48 -16.80
CA SER A 247 21.15 -5.55 -17.92
C SER A 247 20.92 -6.19 -19.30
N GLU A 248 20.65 -7.47 -19.37
CA GLU A 248 20.44 -8.19 -20.62
C GLU A 248 19.11 -7.76 -21.27
N GLY A 249 19.22 -7.17 -22.45
CA GLY A 249 18.08 -6.65 -23.20
C GLY A 249 17.49 -5.35 -22.64
N ALA A 250 18.16 -4.71 -21.68
CA ALA A 250 17.69 -3.48 -21.08
C ALA A 250 17.68 -2.31 -22.08
N GLY A 251 16.62 -1.51 -22.04
CA GLY A 251 16.48 -0.26 -22.77
C GLY A 251 16.75 0.97 -21.92
N THR A 252 16.35 2.11 -22.43
CA THR A 252 16.46 3.41 -21.75
C THR A 252 15.11 4.13 -21.62
N ALA A 253 14.05 3.65 -22.28
CA ALA A 253 12.73 4.24 -22.18
C ALA A 253 12.21 4.19 -20.75
N ILE A 254 11.51 5.24 -20.32
CA ILE A 254 10.85 5.31 -19.00
C ILE A 254 9.33 5.31 -19.12
N PHE A 255 8.79 5.74 -20.24
CA PHE A 255 7.35 5.75 -20.52
C PHE A 255 7.10 5.13 -21.89
N THR A 256 6.22 4.14 -21.94
CA THR A 256 5.83 3.48 -23.18
C THR A 256 4.34 3.21 -23.21
N PHE A 257 3.88 2.71 -24.34
CA PHE A 257 2.52 2.19 -24.49
C PHE A 257 2.58 0.94 -25.36
N LEU A 258 3.40 -0.03 -24.90
CA LEU A 258 3.68 -1.26 -25.63
C LEU A 258 2.48 -2.20 -25.69
N GLY A 259 1.72 -2.27 -24.58
CA GLY A 259 0.67 -3.27 -24.42
C GLY A 259 1.23 -4.67 -24.19
N GLY A 260 0.35 -5.63 -23.97
CA GLY A 260 0.74 -7.01 -23.71
C GLY A 260 1.50 -7.19 -22.39
N LEU A 261 2.24 -8.31 -22.32
CA LEU A 261 2.96 -8.72 -21.12
C LEU A 261 4.45 -8.95 -21.43
N HIS A 262 5.29 -8.69 -20.45
CA HIS A 262 6.68 -9.10 -20.49
C HIS A 262 6.75 -10.62 -20.50
N PRO A 263 7.39 -11.25 -21.51
CA PRO A 263 7.33 -12.72 -21.66
C PRO A 263 7.89 -13.51 -20.47
N GLN A 264 8.92 -13.00 -19.79
CA GLN A 264 9.51 -13.71 -18.66
C GLN A 264 8.65 -13.58 -17.39
N SER A 265 8.24 -12.38 -17.03
CA SER A 265 7.50 -12.12 -15.78
C SER A 265 6.02 -12.38 -15.90
N GLU A 266 5.50 -12.49 -17.12
CA GLU A 266 4.06 -12.63 -17.40
C GLU A 266 3.19 -11.52 -16.80
N SER A 267 3.81 -10.36 -16.54
CA SER A 267 3.15 -9.16 -16.02
C SER A 267 3.33 -7.98 -16.98
N LEU A 268 2.61 -6.90 -16.72
CA LEU A 268 2.68 -5.68 -17.53
C LEU A 268 4.10 -5.12 -17.54
N TRP A 269 4.48 -4.45 -18.65
CA TRP A 269 5.73 -3.74 -18.72
C TRP A 269 5.77 -2.59 -17.70
N LEU A 270 6.86 -2.47 -16.93
CA LEU A 270 7.01 -1.40 -15.94
C LEU A 270 6.93 0.00 -16.57
N THR A 271 7.44 0.16 -17.79
CA THR A 271 7.34 1.44 -18.53
C THR A 271 5.91 1.78 -18.91
N ASP A 272 5.06 0.80 -19.18
CA ASP A 272 3.62 1.00 -19.38
C ASP A 272 2.92 1.36 -18.07
N ILE A 273 3.28 0.70 -16.98
CA ILE A 273 2.76 0.99 -15.63
C ILE A 273 3.13 2.41 -15.20
N ALA A 274 4.36 2.83 -15.46
CA ALA A 274 4.84 4.18 -15.15
C ALA A 274 4.04 5.25 -15.93
N HIS A 275 3.85 5.04 -17.23
CA HIS A 275 3.05 5.94 -18.06
C HIS A 275 1.58 5.99 -17.64
N HIS A 276 1.01 4.83 -17.28
CA HIS A 276 -0.36 4.74 -16.75
C HIS A 276 -0.52 5.61 -15.50
N HIS A 277 0.34 5.45 -14.50
CA HIS A 277 0.23 6.20 -13.25
C HIS A 277 0.51 7.69 -13.43
N LEU A 278 1.42 8.08 -14.33
CA LEU A 278 1.61 9.47 -14.69
C LEU A 278 0.35 10.05 -15.32
N ALA A 279 -0.19 9.39 -16.34
CA ALA A 279 -1.33 9.88 -17.10
C ALA A 279 -2.60 9.99 -16.25
N ILE A 280 -2.95 8.95 -15.48
CA ILE A 280 -4.13 9.00 -14.60
C ILE A 280 -3.95 10.01 -13.47
N GLY A 281 -2.74 10.19 -12.97
CA GLY A 281 -2.46 11.20 -11.95
C GLY A 281 -2.76 12.61 -12.45
N VAL A 282 -2.30 12.93 -13.64
CA VAL A 282 -2.59 14.23 -14.31
C VAL A 282 -4.09 14.39 -14.58
N VAL A 283 -4.76 13.33 -15.03
CA VAL A 283 -6.21 13.35 -15.28
C VAL A 283 -6.98 13.62 -13.99
N PHE A 284 -6.67 12.95 -12.89
CA PHE A 284 -7.34 13.17 -11.60
C PHE A 284 -7.19 14.61 -11.10
N ILE A 285 -5.99 15.19 -11.20
CA ILE A 285 -5.75 16.58 -10.81
C ILE A 285 -6.56 17.53 -11.72
N THR A 286 -6.53 17.33 -13.01
CA THR A 286 -7.20 18.19 -13.99
C THR A 286 -8.72 18.13 -13.84
N VAL A 287 -9.29 16.93 -13.71
CA VAL A 287 -10.74 16.73 -13.53
C VAL A 287 -11.20 17.31 -12.21
N SER A 288 -10.45 17.10 -11.13
CA SER A 288 -10.76 17.66 -9.81
C SER A 288 -10.78 19.20 -9.86
N TYR A 289 -9.77 19.81 -10.45
CA TYR A 289 -9.71 21.26 -10.61
C TYR A 289 -10.89 21.77 -11.45
N THR A 290 -11.16 21.16 -12.58
CA THR A 290 -12.21 21.62 -13.52
C THR A 290 -13.60 21.54 -12.92
N HIS A 291 -13.93 20.46 -12.21
CA HIS A 291 -15.30 20.21 -11.75
C HIS A 291 -15.56 20.67 -10.31
N LEU A 292 -14.53 20.82 -9.47
CA LEU A 292 -14.69 21.05 -8.03
C LEU A 292 -14.17 22.41 -7.56
N THR A 293 -13.36 23.13 -8.35
CA THR A 293 -12.82 24.43 -7.97
C THR A 293 -13.39 25.59 -8.78
N LEU A 294 -13.84 25.35 -10.01
CA LEU A 294 -14.47 26.38 -10.84
C LEU A 294 -15.94 26.54 -10.43
N PRO A 295 -16.46 27.81 -10.32
CA PRO A 295 -17.86 28.02 -10.00
C PRO A 295 -18.74 27.45 -11.11
N THR A 296 -19.57 26.45 -10.76
CA THR A 296 -20.64 25.99 -11.66
C THR A 296 -21.76 27.00 -11.60
N LYS A 297 -22.11 27.65 -12.75
CA LYS A 297 -23.35 28.39 -12.84
C LYS A 297 -24.51 27.43 -12.58
N ARG A 298 -25.20 27.61 -11.46
CA ARG A 298 -26.50 26.96 -11.30
C ARG A 298 -27.36 27.42 -12.45
N ILE A 299 -27.77 26.51 -13.32
CA ILE A 299 -28.84 26.76 -14.29
C ILE A 299 -30.10 26.85 -13.45
N VAL A 300 -30.62 28.05 -13.30
CA VAL A 300 -31.91 28.33 -12.64
C VAL A 300 -33.00 27.95 -13.59
#